data_8369a6a81642dafae1f93648f8fb7408
#
_entry.id   8369a6a81642dafae1f93648f8fb7408
#
_cell.length_a   1.000
_cell.length_b   1.000
_cell.length_c   1.000
_cell.angle_alpha   90.00
_cell.angle_beta   90.00
_cell.angle_gamma   90.00
#
_symmetry.space_group_name_H-M   'P 1'
#
loop_
_entity.id
_entity.type
_entity.pdbx_description
1 polymer ?
#
loop_
_entity_poly.entity_id
_entity_poly.type
_entity_poly.pdbx_seq_one_letter_code
_entity_poly.pdbx_strand_id
1 'polypeptide(L)'
;MDRAPRPATHHLEPARRLESPDPRRLVEVAMRYGQHGWPVLPLHTPVGRGCSCSASECGSPGKHPHTARGLHEASTDDARIRDWWARWPHANVGVATGAASGLVVLDIDVPDGPDSLAELEARHGSLPATCEQRTGSGGRQLLFAHPGTPVRNRAGVVPGIDVRGDGGYIVVPPSLHAAGPRYQWTGRTPPAEAPGWLLALLDRSRGSEHRPPREVPPSALPAGGRAERYAAAAMHDELSRLAAAVEGARNATLNRAAFSLGQLVAAGLLDHDHVATELERVATGLGLGEREIQRTVASGLGAGLDQPRAVPDLAVARAAAPPPAASLPAPVRRIGARRR
;
A
#
# COMPACT_ATOMS: atom_id res chain seq x y z
N MET A 1 11.52 18.57 -66.95
CA MET A 1 11.64 19.24 -65.64
C MET A 1 10.48 18.76 -64.79
N ASP A 2 10.68 17.67 -64.07
CA ASP A 2 9.68 17.00 -63.27
C ASP A 2 9.69 17.58 -61.87
N ARG A 3 8.55 18.05 -61.43
CA ARG A 3 8.35 18.71 -60.14
C ARG A 3 7.92 17.63 -59.11
N ALA A 4 8.83 17.29 -58.20
CA ALA A 4 8.54 16.34 -57.12
C ALA A 4 7.33 16.78 -56.26
N PRO A 5 6.46 15.85 -55.78
CA PRO A 5 5.32 16.16 -54.94
C PRO A 5 5.78 16.56 -53.51
N ARG A 6 5.15 17.64 -53.00
CA ARG A 6 5.35 18.09 -51.63
C ARG A 6 4.79 17.06 -50.65
N PRO A 7 5.45 16.81 -49.48
CA PRO A 7 4.91 15.93 -48.46
C PRO A 7 3.66 16.53 -47.84
N ALA A 8 2.63 15.70 -47.67
CA ALA A 8 1.38 16.04 -46.99
C ALA A 8 1.68 16.33 -45.53
N THR A 9 1.35 17.55 -45.09
CA THR A 9 1.30 17.94 -43.67
C THR A 9 0.13 17.22 -43.04
N HIS A 10 0.42 16.16 -42.25
CA HIS A 10 -0.55 15.58 -41.33
C HIS A 10 -0.87 16.62 -40.28
N HIS A 11 -2.02 17.28 -40.38
CA HIS A 11 -2.65 18.00 -39.30
C HIS A 11 -2.98 16.98 -38.22
N LEU A 12 -2.23 17.01 -37.12
CA LEU A 12 -2.62 16.34 -35.87
C LEU A 12 -3.95 16.94 -35.44
N GLU A 13 -5.04 16.17 -35.58
CA GLU A 13 -6.32 16.54 -34.99
C GLU A 13 -6.11 16.83 -33.49
N PRO A 14 -6.71 17.90 -32.94
CA PRO A 14 -6.63 18.17 -31.52
C PRO A 14 -7.21 16.99 -30.75
N ALA A 15 -6.40 16.45 -29.83
CA ALA A 15 -6.80 15.33 -28.96
C ALA A 15 -8.23 15.54 -28.47
N ARG A 16 -9.15 14.64 -28.83
CA ARG A 16 -10.53 14.63 -28.38
C ARG A 16 -10.51 14.76 -26.86
N ARG A 17 -11.11 15.83 -26.33
CA ARG A 17 -11.34 15.96 -24.88
C ARG A 17 -12.15 14.73 -24.48
N LEU A 18 -11.55 13.88 -23.64
CA LEU A 18 -12.26 12.74 -23.09
C LEU A 18 -13.33 13.32 -22.13
N GLU A 19 -14.57 13.31 -22.58
CA GLU A 19 -15.70 13.77 -21.78
C GLU A 19 -15.81 12.91 -20.52
N SER A 20 -16.02 13.56 -19.37
CA SER A 20 -16.34 12.85 -18.13
C SER A 20 -17.54 11.93 -18.35
N PRO A 21 -17.60 10.74 -17.72
CA PRO A 21 -18.78 9.89 -17.82
C PRO A 21 -20.03 10.67 -17.41
N ASP A 22 -21.15 10.37 -18.06
CA ASP A 22 -22.44 10.83 -17.58
C ASP A 22 -22.59 10.45 -16.09
N PRO A 23 -22.85 11.44 -15.20
CA PRO A 23 -23.03 11.19 -13.77
C PRO A 23 -24.08 10.12 -13.47
N ARG A 24 -25.17 10.07 -14.25
CA ARG A 24 -26.22 9.05 -14.11
C ARG A 24 -25.66 7.64 -14.34
N ARG A 25 -24.79 7.49 -15.32
CA ARG A 25 -24.12 6.22 -15.61
C ARG A 25 -23.15 5.79 -14.52
N LEU A 26 -22.47 6.75 -13.86
CA LEU A 26 -21.54 6.43 -12.78
C LEU A 26 -22.25 5.85 -11.56
N VAL A 27 -23.34 6.47 -11.10
CA VAL A 27 -24.11 5.95 -9.95
C VAL A 27 -24.75 4.60 -10.27
N GLU A 28 -25.32 4.42 -11.47
CA GLU A 28 -25.89 3.14 -11.88
C GLU A 28 -24.85 2.00 -11.86
N VAL A 29 -23.64 2.27 -12.36
CA VAL A 29 -22.58 1.28 -12.38
C VAL A 29 -22.06 1.01 -10.97
N ALA A 30 -21.89 2.03 -10.13
CA ALA A 30 -21.50 1.84 -8.73
C ALA A 30 -22.51 0.98 -7.97
N MET A 31 -23.82 1.23 -8.18
CA MET A 31 -24.89 0.39 -7.61
C MET A 31 -24.82 -1.06 -8.10
N ARG A 32 -24.58 -1.28 -9.40
CA ARG A 32 -24.42 -2.66 -9.93
C ARG A 32 -23.26 -3.40 -9.29
N TYR A 33 -22.13 -2.74 -9.03
CA TYR A 33 -21.00 -3.34 -8.29
C TYR A 33 -21.44 -3.68 -6.87
N GLY A 34 -22.12 -2.77 -6.16
CA GLY A 34 -22.67 -3.02 -4.83
C GLY A 34 -23.61 -4.23 -4.80
N GLN A 35 -24.55 -4.30 -5.75
CA GLN A 35 -25.50 -5.41 -5.92
C GLN A 35 -24.82 -6.74 -6.28
N HIS A 36 -23.64 -6.68 -6.92
CA HIS A 36 -22.81 -7.85 -7.17
C HIS A 36 -22.04 -8.33 -5.92
N GLY A 37 -22.16 -7.62 -4.79
CA GLY A 37 -21.45 -7.92 -3.55
C GLY A 37 -20.06 -7.28 -3.46
N TRP A 38 -19.70 -6.39 -4.37
CA TRP A 38 -18.43 -5.66 -4.35
C TRP A 38 -18.60 -4.31 -3.65
N PRO A 39 -18.07 -4.12 -2.44
CA PRO A 39 -18.18 -2.84 -1.74
C PRO A 39 -17.48 -1.74 -2.53
N VAL A 40 -18.24 -0.67 -2.85
CA VAL A 40 -17.74 0.47 -3.62
C VAL A 40 -17.43 1.66 -2.74
N LEU A 41 -16.58 2.55 -3.25
CA LEU A 41 -16.28 3.84 -2.64
C LEU A 41 -16.07 4.90 -3.72
N PRO A 42 -16.48 6.17 -3.47
CA PRO A 42 -16.24 7.26 -4.40
C PRO A 42 -14.78 7.70 -4.32
N LEU A 43 -14.12 7.77 -5.48
CA LEU A 43 -12.76 8.26 -5.60
C LEU A 43 -12.75 9.62 -6.28
N HIS A 44 -11.76 10.44 -5.95
CA HIS A 44 -11.52 11.66 -6.70
C HIS A 44 -11.36 11.36 -8.19
N THR A 45 -11.65 12.35 -9.04
CA THR A 45 -11.51 12.21 -10.49
C THR A 45 -10.44 13.14 -11.03
N PRO A 46 -9.72 12.76 -12.10
CA PRO A 46 -8.80 13.67 -12.77
C PRO A 46 -9.55 14.85 -13.38
N VAL A 47 -8.99 16.05 -13.21
CA VAL A 47 -9.54 17.31 -13.79
C VAL A 47 -8.40 18.05 -14.48
N GLY A 48 -8.41 18.08 -15.80
CA GLY A 48 -7.32 18.64 -16.58
C GLY A 48 -5.99 17.91 -16.28
N ARG A 49 -4.98 18.65 -15.80
CA ARG A 49 -3.70 18.08 -15.35
C ARG A 49 -3.66 17.81 -13.85
N GLY A 50 -4.75 18.04 -13.13
CA GLY A 50 -4.84 17.90 -11.67
C GLY A 50 -5.86 16.87 -11.21
N CYS A 51 -6.37 17.08 -10.01
CA CYS A 51 -7.31 16.20 -9.33
C CYS A 51 -8.46 17.01 -8.72
N SER A 52 -9.66 16.44 -8.65
CA SER A 52 -10.81 17.06 -7.98
C SER A 52 -10.61 17.29 -6.47
N CYS A 53 -9.54 16.81 -5.86
CA CYS A 53 -9.17 17.12 -4.48
C CYS A 53 -8.59 18.54 -4.31
N SER A 54 -8.32 19.24 -5.41
CA SER A 54 -7.75 20.59 -5.43
C SER A 54 -6.38 20.76 -4.77
N ALA A 55 -5.70 19.66 -4.41
CA ALA A 55 -4.32 19.73 -3.98
C ALA A 55 -3.41 20.07 -5.17
N SER A 56 -2.51 21.06 -5.00
CA SER A 56 -1.58 21.50 -6.05
C SER A 56 -0.65 20.36 -6.52
N GLU A 57 -0.29 19.47 -5.60
CA GLU A 57 0.56 18.30 -5.84
C GLU A 57 -0.15 17.04 -5.36
N CYS A 58 -1.12 16.58 -6.13
CA CYS A 58 -1.81 15.33 -5.84
C CYS A 58 -0.99 14.15 -6.35
N GLY A 59 -0.41 13.34 -5.45
CA GLY A 59 0.41 12.18 -5.81
C GLY A 59 -0.36 11.02 -6.46
N SER A 60 -1.71 11.05 -6.45
CA SER A 60 -2.53 9.96 -7.00
C SER A 60 -3.83 10.52 -7.63
N PRO A 61 -3.76 11.34 -8.68
CA PRO A 61 -4.93 11.95 -9.29
C PRO A 61 -5.94 10.90 -9.77
N GLY A 62 -7.18 11.03 -9.31
CA GLY A 62 -8.27 10.15 -9.70
C GLY A 62 -8.30 8.77 -9.03
N LYS A 63 -7.39 8.50 -8.10
CA LYS A 63 -7.25 7.17 -7.49
C LYS A 63 -7.48 7.15 -5.98
N HIS A 64 -7.59 8.29 -5.30
CA HIS A 64 -7.76 8.34 -3.84
C HIS A 64 -9.19 8.66 -3.41
N PRO A 65 -9.64 8.16 -2.23
CA PRO A 65 -11.02 8.29 -1.78
C PRO A 65 -11.47 9.73 -1.48
N HIS A 66 -12.75 10.01 -1.73
CA HIS A 66 -13.44 11.20 -1.24
C HIS A 66 -13.82 11.09 0.24
N THR A 67 -14.00 9.88 0.74
CA THR A 67 -14.47 9.59 2.09
C THR A 67 -13.39 9.85 3.13
N ALA A 68 -13.79 10.33 4.32
CA ALA A 68 -12.86 10.72 5.38
C ALA A 68 -12.04 9.54 5.93
N ARG A 69 -12.66 8.34 6.03
CA ARG A 69 -12.01 7.11 6.48
C ARG A 69 -11.53 6.23 5.32
N GLY A 70 -11.47 6.79 4.10
CA GLY A 70 -10.97 6.10 2.92
C GLY A 70 -11.70 4.78 2.63
N LEU A 71 -10.94 3.73 2.40
CA LEU A 71 -11.45 2.39 2.10
C LEU A 71 -12.40 1.83 3.18
N HIS A 72 -12.21 2.19 4.45
CA HIS A 72 -13.04 1.68 5.55
C HIS A 72 -14.51 2.08 5.46
N GLU A 73 -14.85 2.98 4.55
CA GLU A 73 -16.23 3.36 4.28
C GLU A 73 -16.83 2.62 3.07
N ALA A 74 -16.08 1.80 2.35
CA ALA A 74 -16.60 1.06 1.21
C ALA A 74 -17.89 0.30 1.58
N SER A 75 -18.90 0.34 0.71
CA SER A 75 -20.23 -0.16 1.03
C SER A 75 -20.91 -0.81 -0.18
N THR A 76 -21.80 -1.75 0.10
CA THR A 76 -22.76 -2.34 -0.84
C THR A 76 -24.16 -1.77 -0.66
N ASP A 77 -24.36 -0.87 0.29
CA ASP A 77 -25.65 -0.25 0.56
C ASP A 77 -26.06 0.75 -0.52
N ASP A 78 -27.17 0.48 -1.20
CA ASP A 78 -27.69 1.28 -2.31
C ASP A 78 -28.00 2.73 -1.92
N ALA A 79 -28.53 2.99 -0.73
CA ALA A 79 -28.84 4.34 -0.27
C ALA A 79 -27.56 5.15 -0.08
N ARG A 80 -26.57 4.54 0.59
CA ARG A 80 -25.25 5.14 0.80
C ARG A 80 -24.53 5.43 -0.52
N ILE A 81 -24.61 4.51 -1.48
CA ILE A 81 -24.00 4.69 -2.80
C ILE A 81 -24.68 5.86 -3.52
N ARG A 82 -26.02 5.96 -3.51
CA ARG A 82 -26.73 7.10 -4.11
C ARG A 82 -26.35 8.42 -3.47
N ASP A 83 -26.24 8.47 -2.14
CA ASP A 83 -25.86 9.68 -1.40
C ASP A 83 -24.47 10.17 -1.79
N TRP A 84 -23.51 9.24 -1.96
CA TRP A 84 -22.18 9.61 -2.40
C TRP A 84 -22.16 10.20 -3.80
N TRP A 85 -22.83 9.57 -4.77
CA TRP A 85 -22.86 10.10 -6.14
C TRP A 85 -23.80 11.30 -6.31
N ALA A 86 -24.77 11.50 -5.43
CA ALA A 86 -25.49 12.76 -5.34
C ALA A 86 -24.58 13.91 -4.90
N ARG A 87 -23.66 13.65 -3.97
CA ARG A 87 -22.67 14.61 -3.45
C ARG A 87 -21.50 14.82 -4.41
N TRP A 88 -21.02 13.74 -5.04
CA TRP A 88 -19.89 13.74 -5.96
C TRP A 88 -20.25 13.09 -7.30
N PRO A 89 -21.02 13.75 -8.15
CA PRO A 89 -21.60 13.15 -9.36
C PRO A 89 -20.56 12.60 -10.36
N HIS A 90 -19.37 13.17 -10.38
CA HIS A 90 -18.28 12.78 -11.27
C HIS A 90 -17.21 11.89 -10.59
N ALA A 91 -17.46 11.41 -9.38
CA ALA A 91 -16.50 10.56 -8.68
C ALA A 91 -16.19 9.30 -9.47
N ASN A 92 -14.91 8.95 -9.56
CA ASN A 92 -14.48 7.64 -10.01
C ASN A 92 -14.99 6.55 -9.05
N VAL A 93 -15.14 5.35 -9.57
CA VAL A 93 -15.61 4.20 -8.78
C VAL A 93 -14.43 3.37 -8.33
N GLY A 94 -14.26 3.24 -7.01
CA GLY A 94 -13.38 2.26 -6.40
C GLY A 94 -14.15 1.03 -5.96
N VAL A 95 -13.52 -0.14 -6.01
CA VAL A 95 -14.02 -1.40 -5.45
C VAL A 95 -12.99 -1.91 -4.44
N ALA A 96 -13.45 -2.17 -3.21
CA ALA A 96 -12.61 -2.80 -2.19
C ALA A 96 -12.19 -4.20 -2.63
N THR A 97 -10.95 -4.61 -2.30
CA THR A 97 -10.44 -5.96 -2.54
C THR A 97 -10.30 -6.75 -1.23
N GLY A 98 -9.92 -8.00 -1.32
CA GLY A 98 -9.80 -8.91 -0.20
C GLY A 98 -11.11 -9.61 0.16
N ALA A 99 -11.20 -10.10 1.38
CA ALA A 99 -12.37 -10.84 1.88
C ALA A 99 -13.69 -10.05 1.77
N ALA A 100 -13.63 -8.70 1.82
CA ALA A 100 -14.81 -7.85 1.74
C ALA A 100 -15.56 -7.96 0.41
N SER A 101 -14.87 -8.17 -0.69
CA SER A 101 -15.44 -8.33 -2.05
C SER A 101 -15.32 -9.75 -2.59
N GLY A 102 -14.58 -10.61 -1.91
CA GLY A 102 -14.20 -11.92 -2.43
C GLY A 102 -13.19 -11.85 -3.58
N LEU A 103 -12.40 -10.76 -3.70
CA LEU A 103 -11.47 -10.53 -4.81
C LEU A 103 -10.03 -10.40 -4.35
N VAL A 104 -9.13 -11.03 -5.10
CA VAL A 104 -7.69 -10.70 -5.12
C VAL A 104 -7.32 -10.24 -6.52
N VAL A 105 -6.59 -9.15 -6.63
CA VAL A 105 -6.25 -8.55 -7.92
C VAL A 105 -4.75 -8.54 -8.14
N LEU A 106 -4.33 -9.05 -9.29
CA LEU A 106 -2.98 -8.91 -9.80
C LEU A 106 -2.95 -7.68 -10.70
N ASP A 107 -2.24 -6.65 -10.28
CA ASP A 107 -2.11 -5.36 -10.96
C ASP A 107 -0.79 -5.38 -11.75
N ILE A 108 -0.89 -5.33 -13.08
CA ILE A 108 0.21 -5.52 -14.02
C ILE A 108 0.45 -4.19 -14.72
N ASP A 109 1.46 -3.47 -14.27
CA ASP A 109 1.81 -2.15 -14.76
C ASP A 109 2.84 -2.23 -15.91
N VAL A 110 2.69 -1.35 -16.90
CA VAL A 110 3.68 -1.20 -17.98
C VAL A 110 4.79 -0.25 -17.52
N PRO A 111 6.05 -0.43 -18.00
CA PRO A 111 6.45 -1.38 -19.07
C PRO A 111 6.78 -2.78 -18.57
N ASP A 112 7.21 -2.99 -17.33
CA ASP A 112 7.89 -4.21 -16.86
C ASP A 112 6.92 -5.36 -16.54
N GLY A 113 5.68 -5.04 -16.15
CA GLY A 113 4.71 -6.05 -15.69
C GLY A 113 4.39 -7.16 -16.70
N PRO A 114 4.18 -6.86 -17.99
CA PRO A 114 3.92 -7.89 -19.00
C PRO A 114 5.05 -8.93 -19.10
N ASP A 115 6.31 -8.48 -19.12
CA ASP A 115 7.47 -9.38 -19.21
C ASP A 115 7.62 -10.20 -17.93
N SER A 116 7.47 -9.57 -16.77
CA SER A 116 7.48 -10.26 -15.49
C SER A 116 6.38 -11.32 -15.39
N LEU A 117 5.17 -11.03 -15.90
CA LEU A 117 4.09 -12.01 -15.93
C LEU A 117 4.43 -13.19 -16.84
N ALA A 118 4.94 -12.91 -18.04
CA ALA A 118 5.35 -13.96 -18.99
C ALA A 118 6.43 -14.88 -18.38
N GLU A 119 7.40 -14.34 -17.65
CA GLU A 119 8.40 -15.13 -16.94
C GLU A 119 7.80 -16.01 -15.83
N LEU A 120 6.83 -15.48 -15.07
CA LEU A 120 6.12 -16.24 -14.05
C LEU A 120 5.32 -17.39 -14.68
N GLU A 121 4.59 -17.11 -15.76
CA GLU A 121 3.82 -18.14 -16.48
C GLU A 121 4.70 -19.19 -17.13
N ALA A 122 5.82 -18.81 -17.70
CA ALA A 122 6.81 -19.76 -18.27
C ALA A 122 7.38 -20.70 -17.19
N ARG A 123 7.52 -20.22 -15.96
CA ARG A 123 8.10 -20.96 -14.83
C ARG A 123 7.10 -21.82 -14.09
N HIS A 124 5.86 -21.37 -14.00
CA HIS A 124 4.86 -21.97 -13.11
C HIS A 124 3.59 -22.46 -13.81
N GLY A 125 3.43 -22.18 -15.11
CA GLY A 125 2.24 -22.45 -15.89
C GLY A 125 1.34 -21.22 -16.02
N SER A 126 0.56 -21.19 -17.11
CA SER A 126 -0.29 -20.06 -17.47
C SER A 126 -1.38 -19.79 -16.44
N LEU A 127 -1.74 -18.52 -16.27
CA LEU A 127 -2.92 -18.14 -15.51
C LEU A 127 -4.21 -18.60 -16.20
N PRO A 128 -5.22 -19.01 -15.45
CA PRO A 128 -6.54 -19.30 -16.02
C PRO A 128 -7.18 -18.01 -16.55
N ALA A 129 -8.05 -18.15 -17.56
CA ALA A 129 -8.88 -17.05 -18.01
C ALA A 129 -9.74 -16.54 -16.84
N THR A 130 -9.64 -15.26 -16.54
CA THR A 130 -10.31 -14.62 -15.41
C THR A 130 -10.93 -13.28 -15.78
N CYS A 131 -11.65 -12.67 -14.85
CA CYS A 131 -12.12 -11.29 -14.99
C CYS A 131 -10.94 -10.35 -15.15
N GLU A 132 -10.97 -9.51 -16.18
CA GLU A 132 -9.86 -8.62 -16.52
C GLU A 132 -10.35 -7.24 -16.91
N GLN A 133 -9.61 -6.23 -16.46
CA GLN A 133 -9.74 -4.87 -16.96
C GLN A 133 -8.40 -4.31 -17.44
N ARG A 134 -8.49 -3.38 -18.41
CA ARG A 134 -7.38 -2.55 -18.83
C ARG A 134 -7.41 -1.23 -18.06
N THR A 135 -6.26 -0.82 -17.53
CA THR A 135 -6.10 0.49 -16.90
C THR A 135 -5.89 1.58 -17.96
N GLY A 136 -6.15 2.84 -17.58
CA GLY A 136 -5.95 3.96 -18.51
C GLY A 136 -4.48 4.28 -18.81
N SER A 137 -3.53 3.72 -18.06
CA SER A 137 -2.09 3.77 -18.35
C SER A 137 -1.63 2.69 -19.33
N GLY A 138 -2.52 1.76 -19.71
CA GLY A 138 -2.20 0.64 -20.59
C GLY A 138 -1.87 -0.66 -19.87
N GLY A 139 -1.79 -0.65 -18.54
CA GLY A 139 -1.65 -1.84 -17.70
C GLY A 139 -2.91 -2.71 -17.68
N ARG A 140 -2.84 -3.85 -17.00
CA ARG A 140 -3.92 -4.83 -16.86
C ARG A 140 -4.15 -5.15 -15.38
N GLN A 141 -5.39 -5.41 -15.01
CA GLN A 141 -5.73 -5.94 -13.70
C GLN A 141 -6.51 -7.24 -13.88
N LEU A 142 -5.95 -8.34 -13.36
CA LEU A 142 -6.56 -9.67 -13.38
C LEU A 142 -7.20 -9.92 -12.01
N LEU A 143 -8.50 -10.17 -12.00
CA LEU A 143 -9.29 -10.36 -10.80
C LEU A 143 -9.51 -11.85 -10.56
N PHE A 144 -9.08 -12.34 -9.42
CA PHE A 144 -9.26 -13.72 -8.96
C PHE A 144 -10.20 -13.78 -7.77
N ALA A 145 -10.83 -14.93 -7.57
CA ALA A 145 -11.58 -15.21 -6.36
C ALA A 145 -10.64 -15.22 -5.14
N HIS A 146 -11.08 -14.61 -4.04
CA HIS A 146 -10.33 -14.60 -2.79
C HIS A 146 -10.28 -16.01 -2.20
N PRO A 147 -9.11 -16.53 -1.80
CA PRO A 147 -8.92 -17.92 -1.40
C PRO A 147 -9.52 -18.30 -0.03
N GLY A 148 -10.18 -17.36 0.64
CA GLY A 148 -10.69 -17.55 2.01
C GLY A 148 -9.64 -17.42 3.11
N THR A 149 -8.36 -17.33 2.77
CA THR A 149 -7.26 -17.04 3.71
C THR A 149 -6.73 -15.64 3.47
N PRO A 150 -6.22 -14.91 4.50
CA PRO A 150 -5.77 -13.54 4.34
C PRO A 150 -4.72 -13.37 3.24
N VAL A 151 -4.99 -12.48 2.29
CA VAL A 151 -4.06 -12.06 1.23
C VAL A 151 -3.82 -10.57 1.37
N ARG A 152 -2.63 -10.17 1.78
CA ARG A 152 -2.29 -8.77 2.00
C ARG A 152 -2.05 -8.01 0.69
N ASN A 153 -2.32 -6.70 0.71
CA ASN A 153 -1.81 -5.81 -0.31
C ASN A 153 -0.29 -5.86 -0.36
N ARG A 154 0.24 -5.87 -1.57
CA ARG A 154 1.69 -5.87 -1.77
C ARG A 154 2.06 -5.18 -3.06
N ALA A 155 2.91 -4.16 -2.97
CA ALA A 155 3.54 -3.54 -4.11
C ALA A 155 4.85 -4.27 -4.45
N GLY A 156 5.17 -4.36 -5.75
CA GLY A 156 6.44 -4.91 -6.23
C GLY A 156 6.66 -6.37 -5.85
N VAL A 157 5.67 -7.23 -6.07
CA VAL A 157 5.83 -8.70 -5.91
C VAL A 157 6.95 -9.20 -6.82
N VAL A 158 6.94 -8.72 -8.05
CA VAL A 158 8.03 -8.71 -9.02
C VAL A 158 7.98 -7.36 -9.76
N PRO A 159 8.98 -6.97 -10.55
CA PRO A 159 8.95 -5.70 -11.28
C PRO A 159 7.65 -5.51 -12.06
N GLY A 160 6.96 -4.37 -11.85
CA GLY A 160 5.71 -4.03 -12.51
C GLY A 160 4.48 -4.88 -12.13
N ILE A 161 4.55 -5.72 -11.09
CA ILE A 161 3.38 -6.48 -10.61
C ILE A 161 3.13 -6.21 -9.13
N ASP A 162 1.92 -5.72 -8.86
CA ASP A 162 1.36 -5.50 -7.53
C ASP A 162 0.23 -6.48 -7.23
N VAL A 163 -0.05 -6.69 -5.95
CA VAL A 163 -1.23 -7.41 -5.47
C VAL A 163 -2.12 -6.51 -4.65
N ARG A 164 -3.40 -6.49 -4.98
CA ARG A 164 -4.45 -5.84 -4.18
C ARG A 164 -5.29 -6.93 -3.52
N GLY A 165 -5.12 -7.10 -2.23
CA GLY A 165 -5.81 -8.06 -1.38
C GLY A 165 -6.59 -7.38 -0.25
N ASP A 166 -6.52 -7.94 0.95
CA ASP A 166 -7.20 -7.41 2.14
C ASP A 166 -6.72 -6.01 2.50
N GLY A 167 -7.67 -5.09 2.70
CA GLY A 167 -7.38 -3.69 2.97
C GLY A 167 -6.92 -2.90 1.75
N GLY A 168 -7.16 -3.41 0.53
CA GLY A 168 -6.92 -2.73 -0.73
C GLY A 168 -8.19 -2.33 -1.47
N TYR A 169 -7.99 -1.62 -2.57
CA TYR A 169 -9.03 -1.33 -3.54
C TYR A 169 -8.41 -1.12 -4.93
N ILE A 170 -9.24 -1.23 -5.94
CA ILE A 170 -8.92 -0.92 -7.33
C ILE A 170 -9.88 0.13 -7.88
N VAL A 171 -9.43 0.88 -8.87
CA VAL A 171 -10.30 1.75 -9.68
C VAL A 171 -10.93 0.89 -10.77
N VAL A 172 -12.24 1.00 -10.96
CA VAL A 172 -12.98 0.15 -11.91
C VAL A 172 -13.69 0.95 -13.01
N PRO A 173 -14.00 0.33 -14.16
CA PRO A 173 -14.77 1.00 -15.22
C PRO A 173 -16.12 1.52 -14.72
N PRO A 174 -16.59 2.65 -15.26
CA PRO A 174 -16.07 3.44 -16.37
C PRO A 174 -15.18 4.61 -15.93
N SER A 175 -14.49 4.50 -14.82
CA SER A 175 -13.64 5.54 -14.22
C SER A 175 -12.61 6.10 -15.21
N LEU A 176 -12.24 7.37 -14.99
CA LEU A 176 -11.26 8.07 -15.80
C LEU A 176 -9.87 7.94 -15.17
N HIS A 177 -8.86 7.69 -15.99
CA HIS A 177 -7.46 7.68 -15.55
C HIS A 177 -6.80 9.04 -15.76
N ALA A 178 -5.82 9.40 -14.95
CA ALA A 178 -5.11 10.68 -15.07
C ALA A 178 -4.39 10.86 -16.42
N ALA A 179 -3.98 9.76 -17.07
CA ALA A 179 -3.43 9.79 -18.42
C ALA A 179 -4.47 10.04 -19.52
N GLY A 180 -5.76 10.15 -19.18
CA GLY A 180 -6.87 10.44 -20.09
C GLY A 180 -7.76 9.23 -20.41
N PRO A 181 -7.27 8.06 -20.82
CA PRO A 181 -8.12 6.91 -21.12
C PRO A 181 -8.91 6.41 -19.90
N ARG A 182 -10.01 5.71 -20.17
CA ARG A 182 -10.83 5.08 -19.13
C ARG A 182 -10.35 3.68 -18.80
N TYR A 183 -10.67 3.25 -17.58
CA TYR A 183 -10.66 1.84 -17.24
C TYR A 183 -11.74 1.11 -18.04
N GLN A 184 -11.42 -0.09 -18.55
CA GLN A 184 -12.31 -0.86 -19.43
C GLN A 184 -12.23 -2.34 -19.09
N TRP A 185 -13.39 -3.01 -18.94
CA TRP A 185 -13.45 -4.47 -18.90
C TRP A 185 -13.06 -5.03 -20.27
N THR A 186 -12.19 -6.04 -20.30
CA THR A 186 -11.73 -6.67 -21.55
C THR A 186 -12.54 -7.92 -21.90
N GLY A 187 -13.39 -8.39 -20.98
CA GLY A 187 -14.24 -9.58 -21.15
C GLY A 187 -15.39 -9.62 -20.14
N ARG A 188 -16.11 -10.72 -20.16
CA ARG A 188 -17.21 -11.02 -19.22
C ARG A 188 -16.95 -12.29 -18.41
N THR A 189 -15.73 -12.81 -18.41
CA THR A 189 -15.33 -13.95 -17.61
C THR A 189 -15.46 -13.62 -16.13
N PRO A 190 -16.06 -14.47 -15.31
CA PRO A 190 -16.09 -14.27 -13.87
C PRO A 190 -14.69 -14.42 -13.27
N PRO A 191 -14.42 -13.90 -12.05
CA PRO A 191 -13.19 -14.15 -11.34
C PRO A 191 -12.95 -15.65 -11.16
N ALA A 192 -11.83 -16.16 -11.67
CA ALA A 192 -11.40 -17.54 -11.52
C ALA A 192 -10.71 -17.75 -10.17
N GLU A 193 -10.58 -19.00 -9.73
CA GLU A 193 -9.70 -19.32 -8.62
C GLU A 193 -8.24 -19.04 -8.99
N ALA A 194 -7.50 -18.45 -8.06
CA ALA A 194 -6.07 -18.22 -8.26
C ALA A 194 -5.33 -19.56 -8.22
N PRO A 195 -4.43 -19.83 -9.20
CA PRO A 195 -3.69 -21.09 -9.21
C PRO A 195 -2.77 -21.20 -8.00
N GLY A 196 -2.50 -22.43 -7.57
CA GLY A 196 -1.71 -22.70 -6.36
C GLY A 196 -0.34 -22.02 -6.35
N TRP A 197 0.32 -21.91 -7.49
CA TRP A 197 1.61 -21.20 -7.57
C TRP A 197 1.48 -19.70 -7.30
N LEU A 198 0.38 -19.08 -7.77
CA LEU A 198 0.10 -17.66 -7.50
C LEU A 198 -0.18 -17.46 -6.01
N LEU A 199 -1.01 -18.30 -5.41
CA LEU A 199 -1.26 -18.27 -3.96
C LEU A 199 0.02 -18.48 -3.16
N ALA A 200 0.89 -19.41 -3.58
CA ALA A 200 2.19 -19.63 -2.94
C ALA A 200 3.13 -18.42 -3.10
N LEU A 201 3.08 -17.72 -4.24
CA LEU A 201 3.83 -16.47 -4.45
C LEU A 201 3.32 -15.38 -3.50
N LEU A 202 2.00 -15.29 -3.28
CA LEU A 202 1.37 -14.35 -2.37
C LEU A 202 1.66 -14.70 -0.90
N ASP A 203 1.72 -15.99 -0.55
CA ASP A 203 1.99 -16.47 0.81
C ASP A 203 3.50 -16.42 1.16
N ARG A 204 4.39 -16.66 0.20
CA ARG A 204 5.87 -16.49 0.38
C ARG A 204 6.26 -15.13 0.92
N SER A 205 5.35 -14.16 0.85
CA SER A 205 5.49 -12.88 1.52
C SER A 205 5.54 -12.98 3.05
N ARG A 206 5.06 -14.07 3.65
CA ARG A 206 5.25 -14.37 5.08
C ARG A 206 6.69 -14.77 5.40
N GLY A 207 7.44 -15.27 4.41
CA GLY A 207 8.83 -15.72 4.59
C GLY A 207 9.89 -14.73 4.15
N SER A 208 9.54 -13.71 3.30
CA SER A 208 10.50 -12.70 2.86
C SER A 208 10.70 -11.56 3.87
N GLU A 209 9.75 -11.39 4.80
CA GLU A 209 9.96 -10.53 5.98
C GLU A 209 10.83 -11.22 7.06
N HIS A 210 11.02 -12.53 6.93
CA HIS A 210 11.91 -13.33 7.77
C HIS A 210 12.91 -14.09 6.89
N ARG A 211 13.79 -13.36 6.17
CA ARG A 211 15.08 -13.95 5.86
C ARG A 211 15.77 -14.10 7.22
N PRO A 212 15.99 -15.34 7.71
CA PRO A 212 16.80 -15.50 8.91
C PRO A 212 18.09 -14.73 8.65
N PRO A 213 18.61 -13.98 9.64
CA PRO A 213 19.90 -13.36 9.50
C PRO A 213 20.84 -14.47 8.98
N ARG A 214 21.54 -14.19 7.87
CA ARG A 214 22.60 -15.08 7.39
C ARG A 214 23.40 -15.47 8.62
N GLU A 215 23.40 -16.76 8.97
CA GLU A 215 24.14 -17.27 10.09
C GLU A 215 25.60 -16.84 9.90
N VAL A 216 25.95 -15.76 10.58
CA VAL A 216 27.36 -15.43 10.82
C VAL A 216 27.78 -16.41 11.90
N PRO A 217 28.81 -17.24 11.68
CA PRO A 217 29.24 -18.23 12.68
C PRO A 217 29.49 -17.52 14.02
N PRO A 218 29.17 -18.15 15.14
CA PRO A 218 29.29 -17.55 16.47
C PRO A 218 30.74 -17.30 16.82
N SER A 219 31.25 -16.13 16.45
CA SER A 219 32.51 -15.63 17.00
C SER A 219 32.17 -14.83 18.25
N ALA A 220 32.73 -15.23 19.35
CA ALA A 220 32.49 -14.74 20.70
C ALA A 220 32.66 -13.21 20.80
N LEU A 221 31.54 -12.49 21.00
CA LEU A 221 31.52 -11.05 21.29
C LEU A 221 30.47 -10.80 22.38
N PRO A 222 30.66 -9.79 23.27
CA PRO A 222 29.79 -9.56 24.43
C PRO A 222 28.36 -9.23 24.02
N ALA A 223 27.37 -9.67 24.81
CA ALA A 223 25.93 -9.70 24.52
C ALA A 223 25.28 -8.32 24.21
N GLY A 224 25.78 -7.22 24.75
CA GLY A 224 25.27 -5.87 24.50
C GLY A 224 25.49 -5.35 23.06
N GLY A 225 26.61 -5.69 22.42
CA GLY A 225 26.96 -5.20 21.09
C GLY A 225 26.30 -5.91 19.91
N ARG A 226 25.52 -7.00 20.11
CA ARG A 226 24.85 -7.72 19.03
C ARG A 226 23.49 -7.09 18.68
N ALA A 227 22.71 -6.72 19.67
CA ALA A 227 21.40 -6.10 19.49
C ALA A 227 21.55 -4.70 18.87
N GLU A 228 22.50 -3.92 19.31
CA GLU A 228 22.81 -2.59 18.75
C GLU A 228 23.28 -2.69 17.29
N ARG A 229 24.14 -3.65 16.97
CA ARG A 229 24.59 -3.87 15.58
C ARG A 229 23.47 -4.37 14.68
N TYR A 230 22.59 -5.21 15.20
CA TYR A 230 21.39 -5.64 14.48
C TYR A 230 20.48 -4.46 14.15
N ALA A 231 20.23 -3.59 15.13
CA ALA A 231 19.39 -2.40 14.94
C ALA A 231 20.02 -1.42 13.94
N ALA A 232 21.33 -1.17 14.03
CA ALA A 232 22.05 -0.31 13.09
C ALA A 232 22.04 -0.88 11.66
N ALA A 233 22.23 -2.20 11.50
CA ALA A 233 22.15 -2.87 10.20
C ALA A 233 20.74 -2.80 9.62
N ALA A 234 19.70 -3.04 10.43
CA ALA A 234 18.32 -2.95 10.00
C ALA A 234 17.95 -1.53 9.57
N MET A 235 18.40 -0.51 10.31
CA MET A 235 18.21 0.89 9.95
C MET A 235 18.88 1.22 8.62
N HIS A 236 20.13 0.82 8.45
CA HIS A 236 20.86 1.02 7.19
C HIS A 236 20.16 0.37 5.99
N ASP A 237 19.69 -0.87 6.16
CA ASP A 237 19.00 -1.63 5.11
C ASP A 237 17.66 -1.00 4.72
N GLU A 238 16.86 -0.51 5.68
CA GLU A 238 15.59 0.15 5.39
C GLU A 238 15.80 1.52 4.71
N LEU A 239 16.77 2.31 5.17
CA LEU A 239 17.11 3.60 4.54
C LEU A 239 17.68 3.40 3.13
N SER A 240 18.48 2.36 2.91
CA SER A 240 19.03 2.03 1.58
C SER A 240 17.93 1.58 0.61
N ARG A 241 16.97 0.77 1.07
CA ARG A 241 15.78 0.38 0.27
C ARG A 241 14.91 1.58 -0.06
N LEU A 242 14.74 2.50 0.89
CA LEU A 242 14.00 3.73 0.65
C LEU A 242 14.71 4.60 -0.38
N ALA A 243 16.02 4.80 -0.25
CA ALA A 243 16.82 5.61 -1.18
C ALA A 243 16.81 5.05 -2.61
N ALA A 244 16.68 3.73 -2.78
CA ALA A 244 16.57 3.06 -4.06
C ALA A 244 15.13 2.99 -4.62
N ALA A 245 14.14 3.56 -3.91
CA ALA A 245 12.74 3.47 -4.32
C ALA A 245 12.45 4.28 -5.59
N VAL A 246 11.86 3.60 -6.58
CA VAL A 246 11.45 4.22 -7.84
C VAL A 246 10.22 5.11 -7.66
N GLU A 247 10.03 6.04 -8.57
CA GLU A 247 8.85 6.91 -8.58
C GLU A 247 7.56 6.06 -8.62
N GLY A 248 6.55 6.45 -7.84
CA GLY A 248 5.32 5.68 -7.64
C GLY A 248 5.37 4.69 -6.49
N ALA A 249 6.55 4.18 -6.09
CA ALA A 249 6.70 3.27 -4.95
C ALA A 249 7.27 3.96 -3.69
N ARG A 250 7.73 5.21 -3.80
CA ARG A 250 8.47 5.94 -2.75
C ARG A 250 7.70 6.03 -1.44
N ASN A 251 6.44 6.45 -1.49
CA ASN A 251 5.62 6.61 -0.28
C ASN A 251 5.28 5.26 0.38
N ALA A 252 4.97 4.23 -0.41
CA ALA A 252 4.74 2.88 0.11
C ALA A 252 6.00 2.29 0.75
N THR A 253 7.18 2.56 0.18
CA THR A 253 8.46 2.14 0.74
C THR A 253 8.79 2.89 2.02
N LEU A 254 8.54 4.21 2.07
CA LEU A 254 8.68 5.02 3.27
C LEU A 254 7.80 4.50 4.41
N ASN A 255 6.51 4.21 4.15
CA ASN A 255 5.60 3.69 5.16
C ASN A 255 6.07 2.33 5.71
N ARG A 256 6.58 1.46 4.85
CA ARG A 256 7.11 0.14 5.23
C ARG A 256 8.38 0.27 6.07
N ALA A 257 9.31 1.13 5.67
CA ALA A 257 10.53 1.41 6.42
C ALA A 257 10.19 1.98 7.81
N ALA A 258 9.28 2.95 7.88
CA ALA A 258 8.81 3.53 9.14
C ALA A 258 8.17 2.47 10.06
N PHE A 259 7.31 1.59 9.52
CA PHE A 259 6.73 0.49 10.29
C PHE A 259 7.80 -0.49 10.82
N SER A 260 8.71 -0.94 9.95
CA SER A 260 9.78 -1.89 10.32
C SER A 260 10.69 -1.32 11.40
N LEU A 261 11.07 -0.04 11.28
CA LEU A 261 11.92 0.63 12.27
C LEU A 261 11.15 0.97 13.56
N GLY A 262 9.85 1.30 13.46
CA GLY A 262 8.96 1.50 14.61
C GLY A 262 8.89 0.27 15.52
N GLN A 263 8.91 -0.93 14.95
CA GLN A 263 8.98 -2.18 15.73
C GLN A 263 10.28 -2.31 16.54
N LEU A 264 11.40 -1.79 16.04
CA LEU A 264 12.68 -1.78 16.74
C LEU A 264 12.76 -0.67 17.79
N VAL A 265 12.10 0.45 17.54
CA VAL A 265 11.91 1.51 18.54
C VAL A 265 11.07 0.97 19.71
N ALA A 266 9.97 0.26 19.44
CA ALA A 266 9.15 -0.38 20.47
C ALA A 266 9.91 -1.44 21.28
N ALA A 267 10.89 -2.10 20.66
CA ALA A 267 11.79 -3.04 21.32
C ALA A 267 12.91 -2.34 22.15
N GLY A 268 13.00 -1.00 22.09
CA GLY A 268 14.03 -0.21 22.78
C GLY A 268 15.43 -0.30 22.16
N LEU A 269 15.51 -0.65 20.87
CA LEU A 269 16.77 -0.82 20.13
C LEU A 269 17.15 0.39 19.29
N LEU A 270 16.20 1.25 18.96
CA LEU A 270 16.41 2.48 18.21
C LEU A 270 15.70 3.65 18.90
N ASP A 271 16.24 4.83 18.74
CA ASP A 271 15.63 6.07 19.19
C ASP A 271 14.58 6.53 18.17
N HIS A 272 13.39 6.90 18.65
CA HIS A 272 12.25 7.31 17.82
C HIS A 272 12.56 8.53 16.95
N ASP A 273 13.13 9.57 17.55
CA ASP A 273 13.32 10.85 16.87
C ASP A 273 14.47 10.77 15.87
N HIS A 274 15.49 9.97 16.17
CA HIS A 274 16.56 9.66 15.23
C HIS A 274 16.04 8.91 14.01
N VAL A 275 15.21 7.90 14.20
CA VAL A 275 14.59 7.13 13.09
C VAL A 275 13.70 8.05 12.24
N ALA A 276 12.85 8.87 12.87
CA ALA A 276 11.99 9.80 12.15
C ALA A 276 12.81 10.77 11.29
N THR A 277 13.84 11.41 11.87
CA THR A 277 14.72 12.35 11.17
C THR A 277 15.41 11.72 9.96
N GLU A 278 15.92 10.51 10.07
CA GLU A 278 16.62 9.84 8.97
C GLU A 278 15.66 9.42 7.84
N LEU A 279 14.46 8.95 8.18
CA LEU A 279 13.42 8.64 7.19
C LEU A 279 12.98 9.90 6.43
N GLU A 280 12.75 11.01 7.14
CA GLU A 280 12.37 12.29 6.55
C GLU A 280 13.47 12.83 5.64
N ARG A 281 14.73 12.75 6.06
CA ARG A 281 15.88 13.18 5.26
C ARG A 281 15.98 12.43 3.94
N VAL A 282 15.86 11.10 3.96
CA VAL A 282 15.93 10.28 2.74
C VAL A 282 14.72 10.53 1.85
N ALA A 283 13.52 10.59 2.41
CA ALA A 283 12.28 10.82 1.67
C ALA A 283 12.25 12.20 0.99
N THR A 284 12.79 13.24 1.65
CA THR A 284 12.97 14.59 1.06
C THR A 284 13.92 14.53 -0.13
N GLY A 285 15.03 13.79 -0.02
CA GLY A 285 15.97 13.59 -1.13
C GLY A 285 15.36 12.85 -2.34
N LEU A 286 14.28 12.11 -2.14
CA LEU A 286 13.50 11.45 -3.20
C LEU A 286 12.43 12.35 -3.81
N GLY A 287 12.22 13.57 -3.30
CA GLY A 287 11.23 14.52 -3.80
C GLY A 287 9.79 14.25 -3.33
N LEU A 288 9.59 13.56 -2.22
CA LEU A 288 8.27 13.48 -1.57
C LEU A 288 7.95 14.82 -0.89
N GLY A 289 6.66 15.18 -0.88
CA GLY A 289 6.19 16.41 -0.23
C GLY A 289 6.28 16.35 1.30
N GLU A 290 6.67 17.44 1.94
CA GLU A 290 6.90 17.51 3.40
C GLU A 290 5.71 16.99 4.22
N ARG A 291 4.47 17.42 3.91
CA ARG A 291 3.25 16.96 4.59
C ARG A 291 2.95 15.48 4.37
N GLU A 292 3.32 14.95 3.21
CA GLU A 292 3.19 13.53 2.89
C GLU A 292 4.19 12.72 3.71
N ILE A 293 5.44 13.14 3.75
CA ILE A 293 6.51 12.53 4.55
C ILE A 293 6.09 12.45 6.01
N GLN A 294 5.74 13.58 6.62
CA GLN A 294 5.36 13.66 8.04
C GLN A 294 4.20 12.70 8.39
N ARG A 295 3.13 12.69 7.56
CA ARG A 295 1.99 11.80 7.77
C ARG A 295 2.37 10.33 7.63
N THR A 296 3.18 9.99 6.63
CA THR A 296 3.58 8.62 6.34
C THR A 296 4.53 8.08 7.40
N VAL A 297 5.51 8.88 7.83
CA VAL A 297 6.45 8.53 8.91
C VAL A 297 5.69 8.35 10.23
N ALA A 298 4.85 9.31 10.62
CA ALA A 298 4.05 9.21 11.84
C ALA A 298 3.12 7.99 11.84
N SER A 299 2.44 7.71 10.72
CA SER A 299 1.56 6.54 10.57
C SER A 299 2.32 5.23 10.64
N GLY A 300 3.44 5.12 9.91
CA GLY A 300 4.27 3.91 9.88
C GLY A 300 4.93 3.62 11.22
N LEU A 301 5.57 4.63 11.83
CA LEU A 301 6.19 4.50 13.16
C LEU A 301 5.15 4.14 14.23
N GLY A 302 4.01 4.84 14.27
CA GLY A 302 2.92 4.55 15.21
C GLY A 302 2.45 3.10 15.11
N ALA A 303 2.15 2.62 13.90
CA ALA A 303 1.74 1.24 13.68
C ALA A 303 2.84 0.22 14.07
N GLY A 304 4.11 0.56 13.88
CA GLY A 304 5.25 -0.26 14.29
C GLY A 304 5.42 -0.31 15.82
N LEU A 305 5.19 0.82 16.51
CA LEU A 305 5.23 0.90 17.97
C LEU A 305 4.20 -0.02 18.64
N ASP A 306 3.04 -0.19 18.03
CA ASP A 306 1.99 -1.09 18.53
C ASP A 306 2.35 -2.58 18.35
N GLN A 307 3.40 -2.91 17.61
CA GLN A 307 3.80 -4.27 17.25
C GLN A 307 5.31 -4.51 17.47
N PRO A 308 5.80 -4.49 18.71
CA PRO A 308 7.22 -4.64 19.00
C PRO A 308 7.78 -5.94 18.43
N ARG A 309 8.95 -5.86 17.79
CA ARG A 309 9.64 -7.03 17.24
C ARG A 309 10.26 -7.85 18.37
N ALA A 310 9.96 -9.14 18.41
CA ALA A 310 10.66 -10.06 19.31
C ALA A 310 12.11 -10.28 18.83
N VAL A 311 13.08 -9.85 19.62
CA VAL A 311 14.50 -10.10 19.37
C VAL A 311 14.96 -11.16 20.40
N PRO A 312 15.33 -12.37 19.97
CA PRO A 312 15.58 -13.51 20.88
C PRO A 312 16.54 -13.23 22.02
N ASP A 313 17.60 -12.47 21.78
CA ASP A 313 18.62 -12.15 22.80
C ASP A 313 18.14 -11.15 23.88
N LEU A 314 17.08 -10.36 23.60
CA LEU A 314 16.48 -9.45 24.59
C LEU A 314 15.46 -10.14 25.49
N ALA A 315 14.80 -11.19 25.02
CA ALA A 315 13.88 -11.98 25.82
C ALA A 315 14.61 -12.67 26.99
N VAL A 316 15.83 -13.14 26.75
CA VAL A 316 16.70 -13.77 27.78
C VAL A 316 17.17 -12.72 28.80
N ALA A 317 17.54 -11.50 28.36
CA ALA A 317 18.01 -10.44 29.26
C ALA A 317 16.86 -9.87 30.14
N ARG A 318 15.63 -9.78 29.61
CA ARG A 318 14.45 -9.37 30.41
C ARG A 318 14.02 -10.42 31.43
N ALA A 319 14.17 -11.71 31.11
CA ALA A 319 13.88 -12.80 32.05
C ALA A 319 14.93 -12.90 33.17
N ALA A 320 16.16 -12.39 32.98
CA ALA A 320 17.24 -12.38 33.96
C ALA A 320 17.31 -11.09 34.80
N ALA A 321 16.49 -10.08 34.53
CA ALA A 321 16.44 -8.84 35.32
C ALA A 321 15.69 -9.12 36.65
N PRO A 322 16.28 -8.82 37.82
CA PRO A 322 15.58 -8.98 39.11
C PRO A 322 14.36 -8.03 39.14
N PRO A 323 13.26 -8.44 39.81
CA PRO A 323 12.08 -7.57 39.93
C PRO A 323 12.47 -6.26 40.65
N PRO A 324 11.86 -5.13 40.30
CA PRO A 324 12.15 -3.86 40.93
C PRO A 324 11.93 -4.01 42.45
N ALA A 325 12.93 -3.58 43.24
CA ALA A 325 12.89 -3.64 44.69
C ALA A 325 11.61 -2.97 45.22
N ALA A 326 10.78 -3.74 45.91
CA ALA A 326 9.60 -3.21 46.54
C ALA A 326 10.00 -2.08 47.50
N SER A 327 9.49 -0.88 47.29
CA SER A 327 9.69 0.28 48.14
C SER A 327 9.23 -0.07 49.55
N LEU A 328 10.14 -0.12 50.51
CA LEU A 328 9.83 -0.30 51.91
C LEU A 328 8.93 0.85 52.38
N PRO A 329 7.85 0.57 53.12
CA PRO A 329 7.00 1.64 53.69
C PRO A 329 7.81 2.45 54.72
N ALA A 330 7.68 3.78 54.62
CA ALA A 330 8.33 4.72 55.54
C ALA A 330 7.93 4.43 57.01
N PRO A 331 8.85 4.62 57.99
CA PRO A 331 8.57 4.34 59.38
C PRO A 331 7.50 5.30 59.91
N VAL A 332 6.45 4.72 60.48
CA VAL A 332 5.37 5.45 61.18
C VAL A 332 5.95 6.15 62.40
N ARG A 333 5.98 7.48 62.42
CA ARG A 333 6.29 8.30 63.61
C ARG A 333 5.20 8.07 64.65
N ARG A 334 5.52 7.43 65.78
CA ARG A 334 4.69 7.38 66.97
C ARG A 334 4.64 8.80 67.58
N ILE A 335 3.45 9.38 67.56
CA ILE A 335 3.13 10.61 68.33
C ILE A 335 2.95 10.18 69.77
N GLY A 336 3.83 10.68 70.64
CA GLY A 336 3.77 10.42 72.07
C GLY A 336 2.52 11.06 72.76
N ALA A 337 1.81 10.27 73.44
CA ALA A 337 0.73 10.75 74.34
C ALA A 337 1.34 11.53 75.49
N ARG A 338 1.01 12.80 75.64
CA ARG A 338 1.21 13.59 76.81
C ARG A 338 0.01 13.32 77.77
N ARG A 339 0.33 12.82 78.95
CA ARG A 339 -0.59 12.76 80.11
C ARG A 339 -0.80 14.16 80.67
N ARG A 340 -2.07 14.55 80.90
CA ARG A 340 -2.62 15.16 82.12
C ARG A 340 -4.03 14.66 82.30
#